data_86323a0fa3d95c5ccdf296e4b7fccd43
#
_entry.id   86323a0fa3d95c5ccdf296e4b7fccd43
#
_cell.length_a   1.000
_cell.length_b   1.000
_cell.length_c   1.000
_cell.angle_alpha   90.00
_cell.angle_beta   90.00
_cell.angle_gamma   90.00
#
_symmetry.space_group_name_H-M   'P 1'
#
loop_
_entity.id
_entity.type
_entity.pdbx_description
1 polymer ?
#
loop_
_entity_poly.entity_id
_entity_poly.type
_entity_poly.pdbx_seq_one_letter_code
_entity_poly.pdbx_strand_id
1 'polypeptide(L)'
;MDRPLRVHLLFDLAEVWREGEMFVPTPELITRLAQTAPQRWGAESLKGLTPQGLGRMLMTGYKIASDREPTGARRRGYTRQALEPAWRLFHIDPSDSDRTSPV
;
A
#
# COMPACT_ATOMS: atom_id res chain seq x y z
N MET A 1 10.73 -19.64 2.97
CA MET A 1 10.89 -19.01 1.70
C MET A 1 10.32 -17.60 1.71
N ASP A 2 11.11 -16.64 1.27
CA ASP A 2 10.69 -15.27 1.35
C ASP A 2 9.74 -14.90 0.23
N ARG A 3 8.80 -14.02 0.55
CA ARG A 3 7.93 -13.48 -0.48
C ARG A 3 8.69 -12.46 -1.31
N PRO A 4 8.36 -12.32 -2.59
CA PRO A 4 8.88 -11.20 -3.36
C PRO A 4 8.52 -9.88 -2.72
N LEU A 5 9.36 -8.88 -2.91
CA LEU A 5 9.16 -7.59 -2.28
C LEU A 5 7.80 -6.99 -2.64
N ARG A 6 7.37 -7.14 -3.88
CA ARG A 6 6.08 -6.59 -4.29
C ARG A 6 4.90 -7.26 -3.61
N VAL A 7 5.05 -8.53 -3.18
CA VAL A 7 4.00 -9.19 -2.42
C VAL A 7 3.99 -8.65 -1.00
N HIS A 8 5.16 -8.45 -0.40
CA HIS A 8 5.22 -7.78 0.89
C HIS A 8 4.54 -6.43 0.84
N LEU A 9 4.72 -5.71 -0.27
CA LEU A 9 4.10 -4.40 -0.43
C LEU A 9 2.58 -4.49 -0.33
N LEU A 10 1.96 -5.47 -0.97
CA LEU A 10 0.51 -5.63 -0.90
C LEU A 10 0.03 -5.88 0.53
N PHE A 11 0.72 -6.77 1.25
CA PHE A 11 0.36 -7.05 2.63
C PHE A 11 0.55 -5.81 3.50
N ASP A 12 1.65 -5.11 3.32
CA ASP A 12 1.92 -3.94 4.13
C ASP A 12 0.96 -2.80 3.81
N LEU A 13 0.57 -2.64 2.55
CA LEU A 13 -0.43 -1.64 2.19
C LEU A 13 -1.78 -1.95 2.85
N ALA A 14 -2.16 -3.22 2.87
CA ALA A 14 -3.40 -3.59 3.54
C ALA A 14 -3.33 -3.29 5.02
N GLU A 15 -2.17 -3.52 5.62
CA GLU A 15 -1.98 -3.27 7.03
C GLU A 15 -2.12 -1.80 7.39
N VAL A 16 -1.61 -0.91 6.54
CA VAL A 16 -1.63 0.52 6.84
C VAL A 16 -2.87 1.22 6.32
N TRP A 17 -3.70 0.53 5.54
CA TRP A 17 -4.91 1.11 5.00
C TRP A 17 -5.99 1.09 6.06
N ARG A 18 -6.50 2.25 6.41
CA ARG A 18 -7.45 2.36 7.50
C ARG A 18 -8.86 2.16 6.99
N GLU A 19 -9.70 1.70 7.91
CA GLU A 19 -11.10 1.48 7.60
C GLU A 19 -11.74 2.79 7.19
N GLY A 20 -12.51 2.75 6.11
CA GLY A 20 -13.20 3.94 5.64
C GLY A 20 -12.41 4.83 4.72
N GLU A 21 -11.11 4.61 4.61
CA GLU A 21 -10.30 5.42 3.70
C GLU A 21 -10.51 4.97 2.27
N MET A 22 -10.86 5.91 1.41
CA MET A 22 -11.04 5.60 -0.01
C MET A 22 -9.85 6.02 -0.84
N PHE A 23 -9.01 6.89 -0.31
CA PHE A 23 -7.87 7.43 -1.03
C PHE A 23 -6.78 7.81 -0.02
N VAL A 24 -5.53 7.50 -0.34
CA VAL A 24 -4.40 7.91 0.48
C VAL A 24 -3.34 8.50 -0.45
N PRO A 25 -2.86 9.71 -0.15
CA PRO A 25 -1.79 10.31 -0.96
C PRO A 25 -0.51 9.48 -0.88
N THR A 26 0.25 9.48 -1.96
CA THR A 26 1.49 8.70 -2.03
C THR A 26 2.46 9.00 -0.90
N PRO A 27 2.75 10.27 -0.56
CA PRO A 27 3.67 10.52 0.56
C PRO A 27 3.17 9.96 1.88
N GLU A 28 1.87 10.01 2.10
CA GLU A 28 1.29 9.45 3.32
C GLU A 28 1.45 7.94 3.36
N LEU A 29 1.23 7.27 2.23
CA LEU A 29 1.44 5.83 2.17
C LEU A 29 2.88 5.46 2.47
N ILE A 30 3.81 6.20 1.91
CA ILE A 30 5.23 5.93 2.13
C ILE A 30 5.57 6.09 3.61
N THR A 31 5.05 7.14 4.23
CA THR A 31 5.27 7.36 5.66
C THR A 31 4.73 6.21 6.48
N ARG A 32 3.52 5.77 6.20
CA ARG A 32 2.92 4.66 6.94
C ARG A 32 3.70 3.38 6.75
N LEU A 33 4.11 3.10 5.51
CA LEU A 33 4.90 1.90 5.22
C LEU A 33 6.23 1.93 5.95
N ALA A 34 6.90 3.08 5.95
CA ALA A 34 8.18 3.21 6.60
C ALA A 34 8.06 3.01 8.11
N GLN A 35 6.95 3.45 8.69
CA GLN A 35 6.73 3.28 10.12
C GLN A 35 6.39 1.84 10.47
N THR A 36 5.68 1.16 9.59
CA THR A 36 5.24 -0.21 9.85
C THR A 36 6.39 -1.21 9.65
N ALA A 37 7.19 -1.02 8.62
CA ALA A 37 8.28 -1.94 8.30
C ALA A 37 9.50 -1.13 7.86
N PRO A 38 10.18 -0.46 8.81
CA PRO A 38 11.29 0.41 8.46
C PRO A 38 12.44 -0.34 7.79
N GLN A 39 12.61 -1.61 8.09
CA GLN A 39 13.67 -2.39 7.47
C GLN A 39 13.40 -2.68 5.99
N ARG A 40 12.13 -2.60 5.57
CA ARG A 40 11.79 -2.79 4.16
C ARG A 40 11.58 -1.48 3.43
N TRP A 41 10.92 -0.52 4.07
CA TRP A 41 10.44 0.67 3.37
C TRP A 41 11.02 1.96 3.92
N GLY A 42 11.66 1.93 5.07
CA GLY A 42 12.08 3.14 5.75
C GLY A 42 13.58 3.35 5.75
N ALA A 43 14.04 4.09 6.74
CA ALA A 43 15.44 4.49 6.84
C ALA A 43 16.39 3.33 7.01
N GLU A 44 15.91 2.20 7.50
CA GLU A 44 16.75 1.03 7.69
C GLU A 44 16.95 0.24 6.41
N SER A 45 16.20 0.58 5.37
CA SER A 45 16.41 -0.03 4.07
C SER A 45 17.55 0.68 3.35
N LEU A 46 18.28 -0.07 2.55
CA LEU A 46 19.40 0.53 1.82
C LEU A 46 18.96 1.67 0.92
N LYS A 47 17.82 1.52 0.29
CA LYS A 47 17.35 2.53 -0.66
C LYS A 47 16.17 3.34 -0.17
N GLY A 48 15.44 2.80 0.79
CA GLY A 48 14.18 3.40 1.17
C GLY A 48 13.16 3.30 0.06
N LEU A 49 11.94 3.72 0.36
CA LEU A 49 10.87 3.68 -0.62
C LEU A 49 10.61 5.10 -1.12
N THR A 50 10.56 5.25 -2.43
CA THR A 50 10.28 6.54 -3.06
C THR A 50 8.94 6.48 -3.78
N PRO A 51 8.35 7.65 -4.07
CA PRO A 51 7.11 7.66 -4.87
C PRO A 51 7.26 6.94 -6.20
N GLN A 52 8.40 7.12 -6.87
CA GLN A 52 8.64 6.46 -8.14
C GLN A 52 8.77 4.96 -7.96
N GLY A 53 9.47 4.53 -6.91
CA GLY A 53 9.64 3.12 -6.64
C GLY A 53 8.33 2.43 -6.32
N LEU A 54 7.51 3.08 -5.50
CA LEU A 54 6.18 2.56 -5.17
C LEU A 54 5.33 2.43 -6.43
N GLY A 55 5.31 3.48 -7.25
CA GLY A 55 4.53 3.46 -8.48
C GLY A 55 4.98 2.38 -9.42
N ARG A 56 6.30 2.20 -9.55
CA ARG A 56 6.83 1.18 -10.44
C ARG A 56 6.43 -0.23 -9.99
N MET A 57 6.53 -0.50 -8.69
CA MET A 57 6.17 -1.81 -8.19
C MET A 57 4.70 -2.12 -8.39
N LEU A 58 3.83 -1.14 -8.14
CA LEU A 58 2.40 -1.34 -8.30
C LEU A 58 2.01 -1.48 -9.76
N MET A 59 2.59 -0.66 -10.62
CA MET A 59 2.28 -0.75 -12.05
C MET A 59 2.83 -2.03 -12.66
N THR A 60 4.09 -2.33 -12.39
CA THR A 60 4.74 -3.49 -13.00
C THR A 60 4.15 -4.80 -12.48
N GLY A 61 3.89 -4.86 -11.19
CA GLY A 61 3.42 -6.09 -10.59
C GLY A 61 1.93 -6.33 -10.75
N TYR A 62 1.14 -5.26 -10.73
CA TYR A 62 -0.32 -5.41 -10.61
C TYR A 62 -1.10 -4.51 -11.53
N LYS A 63 -0.42 -3.71 -12.35
CA LYS A 63 -1.09 -2.76 -13.24
C LYS A 63 -1.92 -1.73 -12.51
N ILE A 64 -1.47 -1.36 -11.32
CA ILE A 64 -2.17 -0.36 -10.51
C ILE A 64 -1.50 0.99 -10.72
N ALA A 65 -2.28 1.96 -11.19
CA ALA A 65 -1.77 3.30 -11.43
C ALA A 65 -2.20 4.25 -10.32
N SER A 66 -1.37 5.24 -10.05
CA SER A 66 -1.76 6.30 -9.14
C SER A 66 -2.85 7.16 -9.79
N ASP A 67 -3.59 7.87 -8.95
CA ASP A 67 -4.67 8.72 -9.43
C ASP A 67 -4.67 10.00 -8.60
N ARG A 68 -5.43 10.96 -9.04
CA ARG A 68 -5.58 12.21 -8.32
C ARG A 68 -6.69 12.10 -7.30
N GLU A 69 -6.49 12.79 -6.20
CA GLU A 69 -7.51 12.88 -5.16
C GLU A 69 -8.80 13.43 -5.78
N PRO A 70 -9.97 12.84 -5.47
CA PRO A 70 -11.21 13.30 -6.08
C PRO A 70 -11.58 14.72 -5.70
N THR A 71 -11.19 15.16 -4.51
CA THR A 71 -11.54 16.49 -4.02
C THR A 71 -10.33 17.09 -3.31
N GLY A 72 -10.46 18.30 -2.87
CA GLY A 72 -9.43 18.96 -2.10
C GLY A 72 -8.24 19.36 -2.94
N ALA A 73 -7.05 19.10 -2.44
CA ALA A 73 -5.81 19.51 -3.08
C ALA A 73 -5.47 18.72 -4.34
N ARG A 74 -6.22 17.65 -4.62
CA ARG A 74 -6.02 16.80 -5.79
C ARG A 74 -4.62 16.22 -5.84
N ARG A 75 -4.16 15.79 -4.70
CA ARG A 75 -2.83 15.19 -4.59
C ARG A 75 -2.83 13.82 -5.26
N ARG A 76 -1.65 13.41 -5.73
CA ARG A 76 -1.54 12.11 -6.34
C ARG A 76 -1.41 11.03 -5.27
N GLY A 77 -2.08 9.92 -5.50
CA GLY A 77 -2.06 8.81 -4.54
C GLY A 77 -2.76 7.60 -5.08
N TYR A 78 -3.30 6.78 -4.20
CA TYR A 78 -3.94 5.52 -4.59
C TYR A 78 -5.30 5.41 -3.94
N THR A 79 -6.24 4.84 -4.70
CA THR A 79 -7.57 4.59 -4.18
C THR A 79 -7.66 3.15 -3.68
N ARG A 80 -8.53 2.96 -2.69
CA ARG A 80 -8.83 1.62 -2.22
C ARG A 80 -9.36 0.75 -3.36
N GLN A 81 -10.20 1.34 -4.20
CA GLN A 81 -10.79 0.62 -5.31
C GLN A 81 -9.73 0.07 -6.26
N ALA A 82 -8.66 0.83 -6.49
CA ALA A 82 -7.60 0.38 -7.38
C ALA A 82 -6.80 -0.77 -6.80
N LEU A 83 -6.68 -0.81 -5.47
CA LEU A 83 -5.90 -1.85 -4.80
C LEU A 83 -6.70 -3.11 -4.52
N GLU A 84 -8.01 -3.00 -4.40
CA GLU A 84 -8.84 -4.14 -3.99
C GLU A 84 -8.71 -5.38 -4.87
N PRO A 85 -8.63 -5.26 -6.20
CA PRO A 85 -8.47 -6.47 -7.00
C PRO A 85 -7.21 -7.26 -6.67
N ALA A 86 -6.10 -6.55 -6.42
CA ALA A 86 -4.86 -7.22 -6.07
C ALA A 86 -4.95 -7.86 -4.69
N TRP A 87 -5.56 -7.15 -3.74
CA TRP A 87 -5.77 -7.73 -2.41
C TRP A 87 -6.62 -8.99 -2.48
N ARG A 88 -7.69 -8.95 -3.27
CA ARG A 88 -8.56 -10.12 -3.42
C ARG A 88 -7.83 -11.30 -4.03
N LEU A 89 -6.97 -11.01 -4.99
CA LEU A 89 -6.22 -12.07 -5.67
C LEU A 89 -5.34 -12.86 -4.68
N PHE A 90 -4.81 -12.18 -3.67
CA PHE A 90 -3.96 -12.81 -2.68
C PHE A 90 -4.69 -13.09 -1.36
N HIS A 91 -6.02 -12.95 -1.34
CA HIS A 91 -6.83 -13.20 -0.16
C HIS A 91 -6.41 -12.32 1.02
N ILE A 92 -6.13 -11.05 0.74
CA ILE A 92 -5.72 -10.09 1.74
C ILE A 92 -6.89 -9.18 2.07
N ASP A 93 -7.20 -9.05 3.36
CA ASP A 93 -8.25 -8.14 3.81
C ASP A 93 -7.60 -6.89 4.37
N PRO A 94 -7.85 -5.75 3.75
CA PRO A 94 -7.24 -4.52 4.26
C PRO A 94 -7.86 -4.11 5.59
N SER A 95 -7.04 -3.72 6.42
CA SER A 95 -7.37 -3.14 7.69
C SER A 95 -8.34 -3.88 8.52
N ASP A 96 -8.42 -4.80 8.47
CA ASP A 96 -9.32 -5.30 9.17
C ASP A 96 -9.06 -6.00 10.07
N SER A 97 -8.63 -5.69 10.29
CA SER A 97 -8.35 -6.04 11.11
C SER A 97 -9.02 -6.70 12.00
N ASP A 98 -9.28 -6.60 12.31
CA ASP A 98 -9.91 -7.01 13.15
C ASP A 98 -10.35 -8.12 13.04
N ARG A 99 -10.13 -8.38 12.60
CA ARG A 99 -10.51 -9.31 12.48
C ARG A 99 -10.30 -10.24 13.13
N THR A 100 -10.39 -10.26 13.53
CA THR A 100 -10.30 -10.95 14.06
C THR A 100 -10.76 -12.01 14.10
N SER A 101 -11.00 -12.49 13.92
CA SER A 101 -11.38 -13.28 13.96
C SER A 101 -11.64 -14.12 14.17
N PRO A 102 -11.93 -14.61 14.39
CA PRO A 102 -12.26 -15.36 14.62
C PRO A 102 -12.44 -16.37 14.66
N VAL A 103 -12.43 -16.61 14.69
CA VAL A 103 -12.70 -17.33 14.70
C VAL A 103 -12.77 -17.91 14.92
#